data_ab04aaff1401442f5f1b83c6387d4575
#
_entry.id   ab04aaff1401442f5f1b83c6387d4575
#
_cell.length_a   1.000
_cell.length_b   1.000
_cell.length_c   1.000
_cell.angle_alpha   90.00
_cell.angle_beta   90.00
_cell.angle_gamma   90.00
#
_symmetry.space_group_name_H-M   'P 1'
#
loop_
_entity.id
_entity.type
_entity.pdbx_description
1 polymer ?
#
loop_
_entity_poly.entity_id
_entity_poly.type
_entity_poly.pdbx_seq_one_letter_code
_entity_poly.pdbx_strand_id
1 'polypeptide(L)'
;MWTLPLFTGLFRRLDPQRPCDLATYTRSTLARVAILLGGFFVGAGYPSGLKEETTVAANRLERLDAPLDHRWLERAKRSDGAEPLHEPVYRQRPLSPETWEKLRQHPQFH
;
A
#
# COMPACT_ATOMS: atom_id res chain seq x y z
N MET A 1 -1.55 -11.73 9.49
CA MET A 1 -1.57 -11.58 8.02
C MET A 1 -2.09 -10.20 7.66
N TRP A 2 -1.47 -9.57 6.68
CA TRP A 2 -1.79 -8.19 6.28
C TRP A 2 -3.04 -8.16 5.42
N THR A 3 -4.19 -7.79 5.99
CA THR A 3 -5.48 -7.72 5.28
C THR A 3 -5.92 -6.27 5.10
N LEU A 4 -6.80 -6.04 4.11
CA LEU A 4 -7.38 -4.72 3.91
C LEU A 4 -8.13 -4.20 5.15
N PRO A 5 -8.99 -5.01 5.82
CA PRO A 5 -9.65 -4.54 7.05
C PRO A 5 -8.67 -4.13 8.15
N LEU A 6 -7.51 -4.80 8.26
CA LEU A 6 -6.50 -4.44 9.24
C LEU A 6 -5.98 -3.02 8.99
N PHE A 7 -5.61 -2.70 7.75
CA PHE A 7 -5.08 -1.39 7.42
C PHE A 7 -6.13 -0.29 7.50
N THR A 8 -7.37 -0.60 7.11
CA THR A 8 -8.48 0.35 7.26
C THR A 8 -8.69 0.69 8.73
N GLY A 9 -8.67 -0.33 9.60
CA GLY A 9 -8.82 -0.13 11.04
C GLY A 9 -7.67 0.68 11.65
N LEU A 10 -6.43 0.38 11.24
CA LEU A 10 -5.27 1.14 11.70
C LEU A 10 -5.36 2.61 11.30
N PHE A 11 -5.71 2.88 10.04
CA PHE A 11 -5.81 4.25 9.55
C PHE A 11 -6.86 5.05 10.32
N ARG A 12 -8.00 4.45 10.62
CA ARG A 12 -9.08 5.11 11.37
C ARG A 12 -8.69 5.48 12.78
N ARG A 13 -7.71 4.78 13.37
CA ARG A 13 -7.23 5.04 14.72
C ARG A 13 -6.16 6.12 14.78
N LEU A 14 -5.62 6.52 13.62
CA LEU A 14 -4.61 7.57 13.58
C LEU A 14 -5.27 8.95 13.74
N ASP A 15 -4.57 9.83 14.45
CA ASP A 15 -4.96 11.24 14.51
C ASP A 15 -4.55 11.91 13.20
N PRO A 16 -5.50 12.40 12.37
CA PRO A 16 -5.16 13.05 11.11
C PRO A 16 -4.38 14.34 11.27
N GLN A 17 -4.34 14.90 12.48
CA GLN A 17 -3.57 16.10 12.79
C GLN A 17 -2.09 15.80 13.02
N ARG A 18 -1.74 14.54 13.26
CA ARG A 18 -0.36 14.12 13.54
C ARG A 18 0.23 13.32 12.39
N PRO A 19 1.36 13.78 11.82
CA PRO A 19 2.06 12.96 10.83
C PRO A 19 2.52 11.65 11.45
N CYS A 20 2.26 10.56 10.75
CA CYS A 20 2.62 9.23 11.20
C CYS A 20 3.12 8.40 10.02
N ASP A 21 4.18 7.65 10.22
CA ASP A 21 4.69 6.74 9.21
C ASP A 21 4.96 5.37 9.85
N LEU A 22 4.81 4.33 9.03
CA LEU A 22 4.98 2.95 9.45
C LEU A 22 5.84 2.23 8.41
N ALA A 23 6.99 1.74 8.84
CA ALA A 23 7.85 0.96 7.96
C ALA A 23 7.57 -0.53 8.13
N THR A 24 7.51 -1.25 7.03
CA THR A 24 7.37 -2.70 7.01
C THR A 24 8.43 -3.31 6.11
N TYR A 25 8.74 -4.58 6.33
CA TYR A 25 9.72 -5.29 5.50
C TYR A 25 9.09 -5.95 4.27
N THR A 26 7.80 -5.76 4.03
CA THR A 26 7.14 -6.35 2.88
C THR A 26 7.46 -5.61 1.59
N ARG A 27 7.59 -6.36 0.48
CA ARG A 27 7.65 -5.81 -0.87
C ARG A 27 6.45 -6.27 -1.68
N SER A 28 5.53 -6.99 -1.03
CA SER A 28 4.38 -7.57 -1.69
C SER A 28 3.46 -6.53 -2.31
N THR A 29 3.13 -6.69 -3.58
CA THR A 29 2.20 -5.81 -4.27
C THR A 29 0.83 -5.81 -3.60
N LEU A 30 0.33 -7.00 -3.22
CA LEU A 30 -0.97 -7.08 -2.57
C LEU A 30 -1.00 -6.36 -1.22
N ALA A 31 0.10 -6.41 -0.46
CA ALA A 31 0.19 -5.69 0.80
C ALA A 31 0.19 -4.18 0.58
N ARG A 32 0.94 -3.70 -0.41
CA ARG A 32 0.97 -2.27 -0.76
C ARG A 32 -0.40 -1.79 -1.22
N VAL A 33 -1.11 -2.58 -2.01
CA VAL A 33 -2.49 -2.26 -2.44
C VAL A 33 -3.42 -2.17 -1.22
N ALA A 34 -3.31 -3.13 -0.30
CA ALA A 34 -4.13 -3.13 0.92
C ALA A 34 -3.87 -1.89 1.78
N ILE A 35 -2.61 -1.48 1.91
CA ILE A 35 -2.24 -0.28 2.67
C ILE A 35 -2.82 0.97 2.01
N LEU A 36 -2.70 1.10 0.69
CA LEU A 36 -3.26 2.23 -0.06
C LEU A 36 -4.78 2.32 0.11
N LEU A 37 -5.47 1.21 -0.07
CA LEU A 37 -6.94 1.17 0.03
C LEU A 37 -7.42 1.35 1.48
N GLY A 38 -6.55 1.09 2.45
CA GLY A 38 -6.85 1.37 3.85
C GLY A 38 -6.86 2.84 4.20
N GLY A 39 -6.30 3.68 3.32
CA GLY A 39 -6.27 5.13 3.48
C GLY A 39 -4.87 5.74 3.54
N PHE A 40 -3.83 4.92 3.65
CA PHE A 40 -2.44 5.40 3.73
C PHE A 40 -1.89 5.81 2.37
N PHE A 41 -0.90 6.69 2.39
CA PHE A 41 0.02 6.88 1.27
C PHE A 41 1.17 5.90 1.42
N VAL A 42 1.74 5.42 0.31
CA VAL A 42 2.74 4.36 0.33
C VAL A 42 3.94 4.72 -0.53
N GLY A 43 5.11 4.43 -0.01
CA GLY A 43 6.37 4.60 -0.72
C GLY A 43 7.31 3.45 -0.46
N ALA A 44 8.39 3.39 -1.25
CA ALA A 44 9.50 2.48 -1.01
C ALA A 44 10.41 3.09 0.05
N GLY A 45 10.88 2.26 0.98
CA GLY A 45 11.89 2.67 1.93
C GLY A 45 13.27 2.59 1.31
N TYR A 46 14.25 3.21 1.95
CA TYR A 46 15.63 3.12 1.50
C TYR A 46 16.19 1.73 1.72
N PRO A 47 16.94 1.18 0.78
CA PRO A 47 17.67 -0.05 1.02
C PRO A 47 18.76 0.23 2.07
N SER A 48 18.56 -0.25 3.26
CA SER A 48 19.53 -0.10 4.35
C SER A 48 20.67 -1.11 4.17
N GLY A 49 21.47 -0.96 3.11
CA GLY A 49 22.63 -1.80 2.88
C GLY A 49 22.37 -3.29 2.63
N LEU A 50 21.13 -3.75 2.73
CA LEU A 50 20.76 -5.16 2.62
C LEU A 50 19.95 -5.49 1.38
N LYS A 51 20.04 -4.72 0.34
CA LYS A 51 19.43 -4.99 -0.99
C LYS A 51 17.90 -5.19 -1.01
N GLU A 52 17.21 -5.11 0.12
CA GLU A 52 15.78 -5.32 0.16
C GLU A 52 15.05 -3.99 0.35
N GLU A 53 14.09 -3.74 -0.53
CA GLU A 53 13.20 -2.60 -0.36
C GLU A 53 12.25 -2.86 0.79
N THR A 54 12.06 -1.84 1.62
CA THR A 54 10.98 -1.86 2.60
C THR A 54 9.81 -1.06 2.04
N THR A 55 8.65 -1.23 2.65
CA THR A 55 7.47 -0.43 2.32
C THR A 55 7.20 0.52 3.48
N VAL A 56 7.01 1.79 3.17
CA VAL A 56 6.67 2.81 4.16
C VAL A 56 5.25 3.28 3.91
N ALA A 57 4.40 3.20 4.92
CA ALA A 57 3.05 3.73 4.89
C ALA A 57 3.02 5.02 5.72
N ALA A 58 2.33 6.03 5.23
CA ALA A 58 2.22 7.31 5.95
C ALA A 58 0.81 7.88 5.79
N ASN A 59 0.39 8.66 6.76
CA ASN A 59 -0.89 9.36 6.66
C ASN A 59 -0.79 10.67 5.89
N ARG A 60 0.41 11.06 5.47
CA ARG A 60 0.65 12.25 4.64
C ARG A 60 1.68 11.94 3.57
N LEU A 61 1.42 12.39 2.35
CA LEU A 61 2.29 12.12 1.19
C LEU A 61 3.67 12.73 1.37
N GLU A 62 3.76 13.92 1.96
CA GLU A 62 5.04 14.60 2.16
C GLU A 62 5.98 13.90 3.13
N ARG A 63 5.51 12.89 3.85
CA ARG A 63 6.36 12.07 4.73
C ARG A 63 7.14 11.01 3.96
N LEU A 64 6.83 10.80 2.69
CA LEU A 64 7.45 9.75 1.87
C LEU A 64 8.58 10.34 1.02
N ASP A 65 9.76 9.71 1.10
CA ASP A 65 10.91 10.10 0.28
C ASP A 65 10.79 9.54 -1.14
N ALA A 66 10.20 8.37 -1.28
CA ALA A 66 10.05 7.70 -2.57
C ALA A 66 8.64 7.14 -2.73
N PRO A 67 7.61 8.01 -2.91
CA PRO A 67 6.25 7.54 -3.06
C PRO A 67 6.08 6.69 -4.31
N LEU A 68 5.20 5.69 -4.24
CA LEU A 68 4.86 4.88 -5.39
C LEU A 68 4.21 5.75 -6.46
N ASP A 69 4.55 5.51 -7.71
CA ASP A 69 4.12 6.34 -8.84
C ASP A 69 3.23 5.57 -9.81
N HIS A 70 2.93 6.21 -10.96
CA HIS A 70 2.11 5.59 -11.99
C HIS A 70 2.74 4.34 -12.60
N ARG A 71 4.07 4.24 -12.62
CA ARG A 71 4.76 3.04 -13.11
C ARG A 71 4.47 1.86 -12.21
N TRP A 72 4.49 2.09 -10.90
CA TRP A 72 4.12 1.04 -9.95
C TRP A 72 2.65 0.65 -10.13
N LEU A 73 1.77 1.64 -10.30
CA LEU A 73 0.34 1.41 -10.49
C LEU A 73 0.07 0.52 -11.71
N GLU A 74 0.74 0.79 -12.84
CA GLU A 74 0.62 -0.03 -14.04
C GLU A 74 1.15 -1.45 -13.82
N ARG A 75 2.25 -1.60 -13.09
CA ARG A 75 2.77 -2.93 -12.76
C ARG A 75 1.82 -3.70 -11.87
N ALA A 76 1.18 -3.02 -10.91
CA ALA A 76 0.19 -3.65 -10.04
C ALA A 76 -1.00 -4.17 -10.85
N LYS A 77 -1.46 -3.40 -11.84
CA LYS A 77 -2.55 -3.82 -12.73
C LYS A 77 -2.23 -5.10 -13.47
N ARG A 78 -0.96 -5.30 -13.85
CA ARG A 78 -0.51 -6.49 -14.58
C ARG A 78 -0.15 -7.67 -13.68
N SER A 79 -0.08 -7.46 -12.38
CA SER A 79 0.32 -8.50 -11.44
C SER A 79 -0.80 -9.52 -11.24
N ASP A 80 -0.43 -10.79 -11.18
CA ASP A 80 -1.36 -11.87 -10.89
C ASP A 80 -1.68 -12.00 -9.40
N GLY A 81 -1.01 -11.24 -8.55
CA GLY A 81 -1.14 -11.34 -7.10
C GLY A 81 -1.32 -10.01 -6.39
N ALA A 82 -2.03 -9.05 -7.01
CA ALA A 82 -2.17 -7.71 -6.45
C ALA A 82 -3.46 -7.48 -5.66
N GLU A 83 -4.46 -8.36 -5.78
CA GLU A 83 -5.72 -8.18 -5.04
C GLU A 83 -5.47 -8.28 -3.54
N PRO A 84 -5.87 -7.26 -2.74
CA PRO A 84 -5.63 -7.29 -1.30
C PRO A 84 -6.45 -8.38 -0.61
N LEU A 85 -5.92 -8.91 0.48
CA LEU A 85 -6.61 -9.92 1.25
C LEU A 85 -7.72 -9.27 2.09
N HIS A 86 -8.91 -9.83 2.02
CA HIS A 86 -10.06 -9.41 2.83
C HIS A 86 -10.23 -10.28 4.07
N GLU A 87 -9.62 -11.47 4.05
CA GLU A 87 -9.65 -12.44 5.13
C GLU A 87 -8.22 -12.90 5.41
N PRO A 88 -7.91 -13.41 6.61
CA PRO A 88 -6.56 -13.89 6.92
C PRO A 88 -6.26 -15.24 6.27
N VAL A 89 -6.56 -15.35 4.98
CA VAL A 89 -6.26 -16.52 4.14
C VAL A 89 -5.53 -16.02 2.90
N TYR A 90 -4.31 -16.48 2.70
CA TYR A 90 -3.51 -16.06 1.55
C TYR A 90 -4.13 -16.58 0.26
N ARG A 91 -4.37 -15.65 -0.68
CA ARG A 91 -4.85 -15.98 -2.03
C ARG A 91 -4.16 -15.06 -3.02
N GLN A 92 -3.64 -15.64 -4.08
CA GLN A 92 -2.98 -14.88 -5.13
C GLN A 92 -3.96 -14.66 -6.28
N ARG A 93 -4.38 -13.39 -6.45
CA ARG A 93 -5.35 -13.01 -7.49
C ARG A 93 -4.94 -11.69 -8.13
N PRO A 94 -5.23 -11.50 -9.43
CA PRO A 94 -5.06 -10.19 -10.05
C PRO A 94 -6.09 -9.21 -9.50
N LEU A 95 -5.84 -7.92 -9.69
CA LEU A 95 -6.76 -6.88 -9.24
C LEU A 95 -8.14 -7.08 -9.86
N SER A 96 -9.18 -7.05 -9.01
CA SER A 96 -10.55 -7.01 -9.49
C SER A 96 -10.84 -5.63 -10.11
N PRO A 97 -11.84 -5.51 -11.02
CA PRO A 97 -12.22 -4.21 -11.57
C PRO A 97 -12.58 -3.18 -10.49
N GLU A 98 -13.23 -3.61 -9.42
CA GLU A 98 -13.59 -2.72 -8.31
C GLU A 98 -12.36 -2.22 -7.58
N THR A 99 -11.43 -3.11 -7.26
CA THR A 99 -10.19 -2.76 -6.59
C THR A 99 -9.35 -1.83 -7.44
N TRP A 100 -9.23 -2.13 -8.74
CA TRP A 100 -8.50 -1.29 -9.69
C TRP A 100 -9.07 0.12 -9.74
N GLU A 101 -10.40 0.25 -9.80
CA GLU A 101 -11.05 1.55 -9.85
C GLU A 101 -10.78 2.38 -8.59
N LYS A 102 -10.86 1.75 -7.42
CA LYS A 102 -10.54 2.42 -6.15
C LYS A 102 -9.07 2.82 -6.08
N LEU A 103 -8.18 1.95 -6.53
CA LEU A 103 -6.74 2.18 -6.47
C LEU A 103 -6.33 3.35 -7.36
N ARG A 104 -6.83 3.40 -8.60
CA ARG A 104 -6.47 4.49 -9.52
C ARG A 104 -7.06 5.84 -9.10
N GLN A 105 -8.10 5.85 -8.28
CA GLN A 105 -8.69 7.07 -7.73
C GLN A 105 -7.99 7.55 -6.47
N HIS A 106 -7.02 6.79 -5.96
CA HIS A 106 -6.29 7.17 -4.75
C HIS A 106 -5.56 8.50 -4.97
N PRO A 107 -5.62 9.44 -3.99
CA PRO A 107 -5.00 10.77 -4.15
C PRO A 107 -3.52 10.75 -4.51
N GLN A 108 -2.80 9.70 -4.13
CA GLN A 108 -1.36 9.59 -4.41
C GLN A 108 -1.07 9.54 -5.92
N PHE A 109 -2.01 9.07 -6.71
CA PHE A 109 -1.84 8.92 -8.16
C PHE A 109 -2.52 10.03 -8.96
N HIS A 110 -2.90 11.08 -8.30
CA HIS A 110 -3.53 12.25 -8.95
C HIS A 110 -2.64 13.48 -8.91
#